data_23f1f50e8899e0b8af97ea108baff751
#
_entry.id   23f1f50e8899e0b8af97ea108baff751
#
_cell.length_a   1.000
_cell.length_b   1.000
_cell.length_c   1.000
_cell.angle_alpha   90.00
_cell.angle_beta   90.00
_cell.angle_gamma   90.00
#
_symmetry.space_group_name_H-M   'P 1'
#
loop_
_entity.id
_entity.type
_entity.pdbx_description
1 polymer ?
#
loop_
_entity_poly.entity_id
_entity_poly.type
_entity_poly.pdbx_seq_one_letter_code
_entity_poly.pdbx_strand_id
1 'polypeptide(L)'
;MPSVIKNGVLLEKTCLVFENEGVLNPAVIREDDIIHLFYRAVSKGNYSSVGYCRLSGPLTVAERSDSPLLFPQFDYESKGMEDPRIVKIDDLYYLSYTAYDGINALGALAVSKDLQQFEKQGLIVPQIDYEAFSRLAGSKEIINEKYLRYNEHRHSSEEAGKKMLLWDKNVIFFPRRING
;
A
#
# COMPACT_ATOMS: atom_id res chain seq x y z
N MET A 1 -10.12 29.63 12.20
CA MET A 1 -9.18 28.71 11.54
C MET A 1 -9.16 27.42 12.35
N PRO A 2 -9.13 26.24 11.76
CA PRO A 2 -8.98 25.01 12.52
C PRO A 2 -7.60 25.03 13.21
N SER A 3 -7.56 24.66 14.49
CA SER A 3 -6.30 24.48 15.23
C SER A 3 -5.85 23.03 15.11
N VAL A 4 -4.55 22.81 14.91
CA VAL A 4 -3.94 21.47 14.87
C VAL A 4 -3.11 21.29 16.14
N ILE A 5 -3.42 20.24 16.90
CA ILE A 5 -2.66 19.87 18.10
C ILE A 5 -1.88 18.59 17.78
N LYS A 6 -0.56 18.63 17.96
CA LYS A 6 0.30 17.43 17.86
C LYS A 6 0.36 16.75 19.23
N ASN A 7 -0.16 15.52 19.29
CA ASN A 7 -0.21 14.74 20.54
C ASN A 7 1.03 13.85 20.76
N GLY A 8 1.95 13.81 19.81
CA GLY A 8 3.17 13.02 19.89
C GLY A 8 3.31 11.97 18.78
N VAL A 9 4.26 11.07 18.94
CA VAL A 9 4.50 9.93 18.08
C VAL A 9 3.80 8.71 18.67
N LEU A 10 2.97 8.03 17.86
CA LEU A 10 2.24 6.84 18.30
C LEU A 10 3.09 5.57 18.18
N LEU A 11 3.78 5.41 17.06
CA LEU A 11 4.65 4.26 16.77
C LEU A 11 6.01 4.74 16.30
N GLU A 12 7.04 4.08 16.81
CA GLU A 12 8.41 4.21 16.32
C GLU A 12 8.91 2.84 15.85
N LYS A 13 9.97 2.85 15.04
CA LYS A 13 10.67 1.63 14.65
C LYS A 13 11.15 0.86 15.90
N THR A 14 11.29 -0.45 15.76
CA THR A 14 11.79 -1.31 16.82
C THR A 14 13.09 -2.00 16.41
N CYS A 15 13.60 -2.91 17.25
CA CYS A 15 14.70 -3.80 16.89
C CYS A 15 14.24 -5.04 16.09
N LEU A 16 12.94 -5.23 15.89
CA LEU A 16 12.40 -6.33 15.09
C LEU A 16 12.81 -6.16 13.62
N VAL A 17 13.29 -7.21 13.01
CA VAL A 17 13.92 -7.18 11.67
C VAL A 17 13.01 -6.54 10.62
N PHE A 18 11.71 -6.82 10.66
CA PHE A 18 10.77 -6.35 9.64
C PHE A 18 10.45 -4.85 9.70
N GLU A 19 10.77 -4.15 10.81
CA GLU A 19 10.45 -2.74 11.02
C GLU A 19 11.61 -1.92 11.63
N ASN A 20 12.85 -2.40 11.52
CA ASN A 20 14.01 -1.79 12.16
C ASN A 20 14.53 -0.51 11.48
N GLU A 21 14.04 -0.19 10.27
CA GLU A 21 14.39 1.05 9.57
C GLU A 21 13.29 2.10 9.67
N GLY A 22 12.01 1.68 9.77
CA GLY A 22 10.93 2.64 9.89
C GLY A 22 9.53 2.05 9.94
N VAL A 23 8.58 2.87 10.40
CA VAL A 23 7.14 2.60 10.38
C VAL A 23 6.43 3.83 9.80
N LEU A 24 5.63 3.64 8.76
CA LEU A 24 5.12 4.71 7.90
C LEU A 24 3.68 4.45 7.46
N ASN A 25 3.01 5.50 6.97
CA ASN A 25 1.80 5.45 6.16
C ASN A 25 0.71 4.51 6.71
N PRO A 26 0.18 4.77 7.91
CA PRO A 26 -0.80 3.90 8.52
C PRO A 26 -2.17 3.96 7.85
N ALA A 27 -2.82 2.80 7.81
CA ALA A 27 -4.25 2.65 7.56
C ALA A 27 -4.95 2.30 8.87
N VAL A 28 -6.13 2.85 9.10
CA VAL A 28 -6.84 2.69 10.37
C VAL A 28 -8.30 2.35 10.12
N ILE A 29 -8.81 1.39 10.89
CA ILE A 29 -10.24 1.10 10.96
C ILE A 29 -10.64 0.86 12.42
N ARG A 30 -11.83 1.34 12.78
CA ARG A 30 -12.40 1.10 14.09
C ARG A 30 -13.49 0.05 14.01
N GLU A 31 -13.40 -0.96 14.86
CA GLU A 31 -14.45 -1.95 15.09
C GLU A 31 -14.78 -1.92 16.60
N ASP A 32 -16.01 -1.55 16.91
CA ASP A 32 -16.46 -1.31 18.28
C ASP A 32 -15.54 -0.32 19.05
N ASP A 33 -14.93 -0.75 20.11
CA ASP A 33 -14.00 0.05 20.92
C ASP A 33 -12.52 -0.18 20.60
N ILE A 34 -12.24 -1.03 19.61
CA ILE A 34 -10.88 -1.35 19.18
C ILE A 34 -10.55 -0.59 17.91
N ILE A 35 -9.39 0.03 17.89
CA ILE A 35 -8.83 0.64 16.69
C ILE A 35 -7.74 -0.29 16.16
N HIS A 36 -7.90 -0.74 14.92
CA HIS A 36 -6.95 -1.55 14.19
C HIS A 36 -6.09 -0.66 13.30
N LEU A 37 -4.79 -0.74 13.45
CA LEU A 37 -3.84 0.06 12.71
C LEU A 37 -2.89 -0.84 11.95
N PHE A 38 -2.87 -0.67 10.63
CA PHE A 38 -1.99 -1.34 9.68
C PHE A 38 -0.98 -0.32 9.19
N TYR A 39 0.30 -0.65 9.18
CA TYR A 39 1.34 0.30 8.80
C TYR A 39 2.38 -0.33 7.89
N ARG A 40 2.99 0.49 7.06
CA ARG A 40 4.17 0.08 6.31
C ARG A 40 5.32 -0.07 7.28
N ALA A 41 5.80 -1.29 7.45
CA ALA A 41 6.96 -1.65 8.22
C ALA A 41 8.15 -1.80 7.27
N VAL A 42 9.25 -1.11 7.55
CA VAL A 42 10.43 -1.05 6.68
C VAL A 42 11.62 -1.72 7.34
N SER A 43 12.18 -2.71 6.67
CA SER A 43 13.42 -3.38 7.05
C SER A 43 14.60 -2.88 6.22
N LYS A 44 15.81 -3.31 6.60
CA LYS A 44 17.06 -2.97 5.92
C LYS A 44 16.99 -3.20 4.41
N GLY A 45 17.46 -2.22 3.64
CA GLY A 45 17.40 -2.25 2.17
C GLY A 45 16.07 -1.77 1.59
N ASN A 46 15.26 -1.07 2.40
CA ASN A 46 13.95 -0.55 2.02
C ASN A 46 12.93 -1.63 1.61
N TYR A 47 13.07 -2.84 2.17
CA TYR A 47 12.04 -3.87 2.03
C TYR A 47 10.86 -3.55 2.94
N SER A 48 9.67 -3.61 2.39
CA SER A 48 8.45 -3.27 3.13
C SER A 48 7.50 -4.45 3.29
N SER A 49 6.88 -4.50 4.45
CA SER A 49 5.79 -5.41 4.79
C SER A 49 4.68 -4.63 5.50
N VAL A 50 3.55 -5.27 5.79
CA VAL A 50 2.47 -4.64 6.56
C VAL A 50 2.56 -5.11 8.00
N GLY A 51 2.87 -4.18 8.89
CA GLY A 51 2.78 -4.38 10.33
C GLY A 51 1.38 -4.10 10.87
N TYR A 52 1.10 -4.56 12.08
CA TYR A 52 -0.21 -4.44 12.71
C TYR A 52 -0.13 -4.14 14.19
N CYS A 53 -1.01 -3.29 14.67
CA CYS A 53 -1.26 -3.12 16.09
C CYS A 53 -2.72 -2.77 16.39
N ARG A 54 -3.12 -3.02 17.64
CA ARG A 54 -4.42 -2.62 18.20
C ARG A 54 -4.22 -1.49 19.20
N LEU A 55 -5.16 -0.55 19.17
CA LEU A 55 -5.18 0.57 20.10
C LEU A 55 -6.43 0.48 20.97
N SER A 56 -6.26 0.80 22.25
CA SER A 56 -7.35 1.11 23.17
C SER A 56 -7.50 2.64 23.27
N GLY A 57 -8.41 3.18 22.43
CA GLY A 57 -8.50 4.63 22.22
C GLY A 57 -7.44 5.16 21.24
N PRO A 58 -7.41 6.48 20.98
CA PRO A 58 -6.72 7.04 19.83
C PRO A 58 -5.18 7.06 19.93
N LEU A 59 -4.64 6.96 21.15
CA LEU A 59 -3.19 7.17 21.38
C LEU A 59 -2.53 6.07 22.22
N THR A 60 -3.25 5.01 22.57
CA THR A 60 -2.71 3.95 23.44
C THR A 60 -2.57 2.64 22.69
N VAL A 61 -1.36 2.22 22.43
CA VAL A 61 -1.07 0.91 21.85
C VAL A 61 -1.37 -0.15 22.89
N ALA A 62 -2.38 -0.98 22.64
CA ALA A 62 -2.76 -2.10 23.51
C ALA A 62 -1.97 -3.37 23.15
N GLU A 63 -1.74 -3.58 21.87
CA GLU A 63 -1.00 -4.73 21.36
C GLU A 63 -0.30 -4.36 20.05
N ARG A 64 0.91 -4.86 19.83
CA ARG A 64 1.65 -4.73 18.57
C ARG A 64 2.24 -6.07 18.20
N SER A 65 2.01 -6.51 16.97
CA SER A 65 2.56 -7.77 16.49
C SER A 65 4.08 -7.71 16.41
N ASP A 66 4.73 -8.82 16.75
CA ASP A 66 6.19 -9.02 16.67
C ASP A 66 6.66 -9.53 15.31
N SER A 67 5.73 -9.77 14.40
CA SER A 67 5.93 -10.22 13.04
C SER A 67 4.99 -9.48 12.08
N PRO A 68 5.34 -9.38 10.77
CA PRO A 68 4.47 -8.74 9.81
C PRO A 68 3.16 -9.51 9.63
N LEU A 69 2.05 -8.80 9.56
CA LEU A 69 0.74 -9.36 9.25
C LEU A 69 0.66 -9.83 7.79
N LEU A 70 1.23 -9.03 6.88
CA LEU A 70 1.38 -9.39 5.48
C LEU A 70 2.82 -9.11 5.03
N PHE A 71 3.37 -10.01 4.24
CA PHE A 71 4.72 -9.90 3.69
C PHE A 71 4.74 -10.30 2.21
N PRO A 72 5.77 -9.90 1.44
CA PRO A 72 5.92 -10.25 0.04
C PRO A 72 5.90 -11.76 -0.20
N GLN A 73 5.09 -12.21 -1.16
CA GLN A 73 4.93 -13.63 -1.55
C GLN A 73 4.99 -13.83 -3.07
N PHE A 74 4.86 -12.75 -3.85
CA PHE A 74 4.81 -12.78 -5.31
C PHE A 74 5.92 -11.93 -5.92
N ASP A 75 6.29 -12.21 -7.16
CA ASP A 75 7.35 -11.49 -7.86
C ASP A 75 7.09 -9.98 -7.96
N TYR A 76 5.82 -9.60 -8.13
CA TYR A 76 5.40 -8.21 -8.19
C TYR A 76 5.46 -7.47 -6.82
N GLU A 77 5.75 -8.18 -5.73
CA GLU A 77 5.96 -7.66 -4.37
C GLU A 77 7.42 -7.81 -3.92
N SER A 78 8.34 -8.27 -4.78
CA SER A 78 9.67 -8.74 -4.38
C SER A 78 10.53 -7.69 -3.65
N LYS A 79 10.16 -6.42 -3.70
CA LYS A 79 10.81 -5.33 -2.94
C LYS A 79 9.91 -4.73 -1.86
N GLY A 80 8.64 -5.09 -1.83
CA GLY A 80 7.80 -4.72 -0.70
C GLY A 80 6.32 -4.57 -0.98
N MET A 81 5.60 -4.51 0.14
CA MET A 81 4.20 -4.13 0.24
C MET A 81 4.15 -2.78 0.96
N GLU A 82 3.65 -1.75 0.28
CA GLU A 82 3.72 -0.37 0.74
C GLU A 82 2.33 0.23 0.92
N ASP A 83 2.24 1.23 1.80
CA ASP A 83 1.15 2.19 1.90
C ASP A 83 -0.25 1.55 1.97
N PRO A 84 -0.53 0.72 3.00
CA PRO A 84 -1.83 0.07 3.12
C PRO A 84 -2.97 1.07 3.25
N ARG A 85 -4.15 0.68 2.75
CA ARG A 85 -5.43 1.36 2.94
C ARG A 85 -6.49 0.31 3.26
N ILE A 86 -7.32 0.57 4.24
CA ILE A 86 -8.33 -0.39 4.71
C ILE A 86 -9.72 0.23 4.68
N VAL A 87 -10.69 -0.53 4.19
CA VAL A 87 -12.11 -0.21 4.30
C VAL A 87 -12.91 -1.47 4.60
N LYS A 88 -14.08 -1.29 5.22
CA LYS A 88 -15.10 -2.35 5.34
C LYS A 88 -16.21 -2.07 4.35
N ILE A 89 -16.58 -3.07 3.57
CA ILE A 89 -17.73 -3.04 2.69
C ILE A 89 -18.52 -4.32 2.96
N ASP A 90 -19.77 -4.15 3.38
CA ASP A 90 -20.59 -5.25 3.88
C ASP A 90 -19.87 -6.00 5.03
N ASP A 91 -19.69 -7.31 4.91
CA ASP A 91 -19.04 -8.16 5.93
C ASP A 91 -17.57 -8.46 5.66
N LEU A 92 -16.93 -7.73 4.73
CA LEU A 92 -15.54 -7.94 4.35
C LEU A 92 -14.69 -6.68 4.52
N TYR A 93 -13.45 -6.91 4.94
CA TYR A 93 -12.41 -5.89 4.98
C TYR A 93 -11.54 -5.98 3.73
N TYR A 94 -11.37 -4.85 3.06
CA TYR A 94 -10.58 -4.70 1.84
C TYR A 94 -9.32 -3.89 2.19
N LEU A 95 -8.18 -4.53 2.16
CA LEU A 95 -6.89 -3.88 2.36
C LEU A 95 -6.17 -3.78 1.02
N SER A 96 -6.18 -2.58 0.44
CA SER A 96 -5.36 -2.29 -0.72
C SER A 96 -3.97 -1.85 -0.29
N TYR A 97 -2.98 -2.19 -1.10
CA TYR A 97 -1.58 -1.83 -0.87
C TYR A 97 -0.87 -1.61 -2.21
N THR A 98 0.29 -0.98 -2.16
CA THR A 98 1.18 -0.90 -3.30
C THR A 98 2.13 -2.09 -3.29
N ALA A 99 2.04 -2.93 -4.30
CA ALA A 99 3.01 -3.97 -4.59
C ALA A 99 4.18 -3.38 -5.36
N TYR A 100 5.40 -3.54 -4.85
CA TYR A 100 6.61 -2.99 -5.44
C TYR A 100 7.64 -4.08 -5.73
N ASP A 101 8.12 -4.15 -6.97
CA ASP A 101 9.09 -5.14 -7.43
C ASP A 101 10.51 -4.59 -7.65
N GLY A 102 10.72 -3.32 -7.28
CA GLY A 102 11.96 -2.58 -7.51
C GLY A 102 11.90 -1.65 -8.74
N ILE A 103 10.94 -1.87 -9.64
CA ILE A 103 10.73 -1.10 -10.86
C ILE A 103 9.27 -0.63 -10.94
N ASN A 104 8.34 -1.56 -10.81
CA ASN A 104 6.90 -1.31 -10.94
C ASN A 104 6.25 -1.15 -9.57
N ALA A 105 5.37 -0.17 -9.44
CA ALA A 105 4.57 0.09 -8.26
C ALA A 105 3.09 0.04 -8.65
N LEU A 106 2.40 -1.04 -8.26
CA LEU A 106 1.05 -1.37 -8.71
C LEU A 106 0.12 -1.61 -7.53
N GLY A 107 -1.14 -1.21 -7.68
CA GLY A 107 -2.16 -1.46 -6.68
C GLY A 107 -2.54 -2.93 -6.61
N ALA A 108 -2.52 -3.47 -5.40
CA ALA A 108 -2.91 -4.83 -5.08
C ALA A 108 -3.93 -4.87 -3.95
N LEU A 109 -4.57 -6.01 -3.75
CA LEU A 109 -5.65 -6.20 -2.79
C LEU A 109 -5.44 -7.46 -1.97
N ALA A 110 -5.76 -7.36 -0.68
CA ALA A 110 -6.01 -8.48 0.20
C ALA A 110 -7.37 -8.30 0.91
N VAL A 111 -8.08 -9.38 1.19
CA VAL A 111 -9.38 -9.36 1.84
C VAL A 111 -9.36 -10.17 3.13
N SER A 112 -10.17 -9.76 4.11
CA SER A 112 -10.29 -10.43 5.40
C SER A 112 -11.72 -10.38 5.91
N LYS A 113 -12.08 -11.34 6.78
CA LYS A 113 -13.31 -11.32 7.57
C LYS A 113 -13.10 -10.90 9.01
N ASP A 114 -11.86 -10.92 9.50
CA ASP A 114 -11.53 -10.79 10.92
C ASP A 114 -10.40 -9.80 11.24
N LEU A 115 -9.85 -9.11 10.21
CA LEU A 115 -8.70 -8.19 10.31
C LEU A 115 -7.37 -8.84 10.74
N GLN A 116 -7.34 -10.17 10.85
CA GLN A 116 -6.15 -10.92 11.26
C GLN A 116 -5.65 -11.86 10.16
N GLN A 117 -6.58 -12.51 9.46
CA GLN A 117 -6.25 -13.39 8.34
C GLN A 117 -6.65 -12.72 7.04
N PHE A 118 -5.68 -12.39 6.20
CA PHE A 118 -5.89 -11.77 4.91
C PHE A 118 -5.54 -12.73 3.78
N GLU A 119 -6.44 -12.83 2.82
CA GLU A 119 -6.23 -13.55 1.56
C GLU A 119 -5.89 -12.55 0.46
N LYS A 120 -4.70 -12.70 -0.15
CA LYS A 120 -4.26 -11.85 -1.26
C LYS A 120 -5.04 -12.17 -2.53
N GLN A 121 -5.61 -11.14 -3.13
CA GLN A 121 -6.39 -11.23 -4.38
C GLN A 121 -5.55 -10.88 -5.63
N GLY A 122 -4.32 -10.39 -5.45
CA GLY A 122 -3.42 -10.00 -6.52
C GLY A 122 -3.52 -8.55 -6.92
N LEU A 123 -2.99 -8.24 -8.12
CA LEU A 123 -3.03 -6.89 -8.70
C LEU A 123 -4.44 -6.54 -9.17
N ILE A 124 -4.90 -5.34 -8.83
CA ILE A 124 -6.25 -4.85 -9.14
C ILE A 124 -6.25 -3.64 -10.10
N VAL A 125 -5.08 -3.29 -10.60
CA VAL A 125 -4.91 -2.19 -11.55
C VAL A 125 -4.45 -2.71 -12.90
N PRO A 126 -4.72 -1.98 -14.00
CA PRO A 126 -4.25 -2.35 -15.33
C PRO A 126 -2.72 -2.41 -15.40
N GLN A 127 -2.18 -3.44 -16.04
CA GLN A 127 -0.76 -3.58 -16.30
C GLN A 127 -0.45 -3.05 -17.70
N ILE A 128 -0.40 -1.73 -17.83
CA ILE A 128 -0.22 -1.03 -19.10
C ILE A 128 1.23 -0.59 -19.24
N ASP A 129 1.88 -0.94 -20.35
CA ASP A 129 3.18 -0.39 -20.69
C ASP A 129 3.07 1.03 -21.28
N TYR A 130 4.20 1.72 -21.33
CA TYR A 130 4.25 3.09 -21.83
C TYR A 130 3.85 3.23 -23.30
N GLU A 131 4.11 2.25 -24.12
CA GLU A 131 3.75 2.28 -25.53
C GLU A 131 2.23 2.17 -25.69
N ALA A 132 1.62 1.24 -24.97
CA ALA A 132 0.16 1.10 -24.94
C ALA A 132 -0.50 2.36 -24.37
N PHE A 133 0.05 2.92 -23.27
CA PHE A 133 -0.42 4.18 -22.71
C PHE A 133 -0.32 5.34 -23.69
N SER A 134 0.83 5.51 -24.34
CA SER A 134 1.04 6.61 -25.31
C SER A 134 0.08 6.51 -26.50
N ARG A 135 -0.20 5.30 -26.98
CA ARG A 135 -1.22 5.08 -28.03
C ARG A 135 -2.63 5.47 -27.57
N LEU A 136 -3.00 5.08 -26.37
CA LEU A 136 -4.31 5.41 -25.78
C LEU A 136 -4.46 6.91 -25.50
N ALA A 137 -3.42 7.55 -24.96
CA ALA A 137 -3.41 8.96 -24.62
C ALA A 137 -3.37 9.87 -25.85
N GLY A 138 -2.57 9.52 -26.86
CA GLY A 138 -2.46 10.29 -28.13
C GLY A 138 -3.76 10.36 -28.93
N SER A 139 -4.69 9.42 -28.72
CA SER A 139 -6.00 9.43 -29.37
C SER A 139 -7.03 10.36 -28.68
N LYS A 140 -6.74 10.91 -27.50
CA LYS A 140 -7.74 11.61 -26.65
C LYS A 140 -7.35 13.01 -26.17
N GLU A 141 -6.27 13.61 -26.66
CA GLU A 141 -5.75 14.94 -26.25
C GLU A 141 -5.55 15.13 -24.73
N ILE A 142 -5.61 14.08 -23.92
CA ILE A 142 -5.43 14.13 -22.46
C ILE A 142 -4.05 13.59 -22.12
N ILE A 143 -3.03 14.42 -22.26
CA ILE A 143 -1.69 14.04 -21.86
C ILE A 143 -1.26 14.91 -20.68
N ASN A 144 -1.24 14.30 -19.49
CA ASN A 144 -0.53 14.92 -18.38
C ASN A 144 0.97 14.65 -18.58
N GLU A 145 1.77 15.69 -18.76
CA GLU A 145 3.24 15.62 -18.94
C GLU A 145 3.94 14.76 -17.88
N LYS A 146 3.36 14.66 -16.69
CA LYS A 146 3.86 13.80 -15.62
C LYS A 146 4.03 12.33 -16.06
N TYR A 147 3.16 11.82 -16.88
CA TYR A 147 3.25 10.44 -17.39
C TYR A 147 4.27 10.30 -18.52
N LEU A 148 4.55 11.37 -19.27
CA LEU A 148 5.56 11.35 -20.33
C LEU A 148 6.98 11.34 -19.77
N ARG A 149 7.22 11.99 -18.63
CA ARG A 149 8.54 12.04 -17.97
C ARG A 149 9.00 10.69 -17.44
N TYR A 150 8.10 9.74 -17.20
CA TYR A 150 8.46 8.38 -16.82
C TYR A 150 9.24 7.63 -17.92
N ASN A 151 9.11 8.04 -19.17
CA ASN A 151 9.89 7.48 -20.28
C ASN A 151 11.40 7.76 -20.13
N GLU A 152 11.78 8.79 -19.40
CA GLU A 152 13.17 9.14 -19.12
C GLU A 152 13.87 8.12 -18.21
N HIS A 153 13.10 7.36 -17.42
CA HIS A 153 13.60 6.30 -16.53
C HIS A 153 13.60 4.90 -17.18
N ARG A 154 13.25 4.78 -18.44
CA ARG A 154 13.13 3.50 -19.17
C ARG A 154 14.46 2.73 -19.23
N HIS A 155 15.58 3.42 -19.33
CA HIS A 155 16.91 2.80 -19.47
C HIS A 155 17.30 1.95 -18.26
N SER A 156 16.95 2.36 -17.04
CA SER A 156 17.23 1.58 -15.83
C SER A 156 16.41 0.29 -15.71
N SER A 157 15.24 0.22 -16.36
CA SER A 157 14.39 -0.97 -16.35
C SER A 157 14.82 -2.01 -17.39
N GLU A 158 15.32 -1.57 -18.53
CA GLU A 158 15.87 -2.44 -19.58
C GLU A 158 17.13 -3.17 -19.09
N GLU A 159 17.99 -2.50 -18.32
CA GLU A 159 19.15 -3.10 -17.64
C GLU A 159 18.76 -4.19 -16.62
N ALA A 160 17.60 -4.05 -15.98
CA ALA A 160 17.09 -5.05 -15.02
C ALA A 160 16.33 -6.22 -15.67
N GLY A 161 16.14 -6.21 -17.00
CA GLY A 161 15.43 -7.25 -17.75
C GLY A 161 13.92 -7.33 -17.43
N LYS A 162 13.34 -6.31 -16.77
CA LYS A 162 11.93 -6.23 -16.43
C LYS A 162 11.21 -5.20 -17.27
N LYS A 163 9.99 -5.52 -17.70
CA LYS A 163 9.13 -4.58 -18.43
C LYS A 163 8.66 -3.49 -17.48
N MET A 164 8.86 -2.24 -17.85
CA MET A 164 8.35 -1.09 -17.10
C MET A 164 6.87 -0.86 -17.44
N LEU A 165 6.04 -0.82 -16.39
CA LEU A 165 4.61 -0.55 -16.47
C LEU A 165 4.31 0.86 -15.98
N LEU A 166 3.17 1.40 -16.40
CA LEU A 166 2.63 2.62 -15.82
C LEU A 166 2.36 2.41 -14.33
N TRP A 167 2.95 3.24 -13.47
CA TRP A 167 2.70 3.16 -12.04
C TRP A 167 1.27 3.56 -11.74
N ASP A 168 0.52 2.61 -11.19
CA ASP A 168 -0.85 2.82 -10.74
C ASP A 168 -0.98 2.26 -9.32
N LYS A 169 -0.72 3.11 -8.35
CA LYS A 169 -0.62 2.78 -6.93
C LYS A 169 -1.54 3.67 -6.08
N ASN A 170 -1.58 3.40 -4.76
CA ASN A 170 -2.42 4.12 -3.80
C ASN A 170 -3.92 4.01 -4.09
N VAL A 171 -4.37 2.83 -4.47
CA VAL A 171 -5.80 2.56 -4.67
C VAL A 171 -6.56 2.71 -3.36
N ILE A 172 -7.66 3.47 -3.40
CA ILE A 172 -8.53 3.70 -2.25
C ILE A 172 -9.95 3.32 -2.64
N PHE A 173 -10.57 2.47 -1.83
CA PHE A 173 -11.98 2.13 -2.00
C PHE A 173 -12.88 3.09 -1.22
N PHE A 174 -14.06 3.37 -1.75
CA PHE A 174 -15.12 3.99 -0.97
C PHE A 174 -15.64 3.00 0.08
N PRO A 175 -15.90 3.43 1.32
CA PRO A 175 -16.36 2.53 2.39
C PRO A 175 -17.84 2.14 2.26
N ARG A 176 -18.36 2.11 1.06
CA ARG A 176 -19.73 1.72 0.71
C ARG A 176 -19.88 1.45 -0.77
N ARG A 177 -20.85 0.65 -1.14
CA ARG A 177 -21.28 0.51 -2.54
C ARG A 177 -21.88 1.81 -3.07
N ILE A 178 -21.61 2.10 -4.33
CA ILE A 178 -22.16 3.24 -5.07
C ILE A 178 -22.95 2.68 -6.23
N ASN A 179 -24.27 2.96 -6.26
CA ASN A 179 -25.21 2.50 -7.28
C ASN A 179 -25.40 0.97 -7.36
N GLY A 180 -25.31 0.30 -6.23
CA GLY A 180 -25.55 -1.16 -6.10
C GLY A 180 -24.31 -1.99 -5.96
#